data_26bc24cf4f554d0fc41ca49a2d6c6ac0
#
_entry.id   26bc24cf4f554d0fc41ca49a2d6c6ac0
#
_cell.length_a   1.000
_cell.length_b   1.000
_cell.length_c   1.000
_cell.angle_alpha   90.00
_cell.angle_beta   90.00
_cell.angle_gamma   90.00
#
_symmetry.space_group_name_H-M   'P 1'
#
loop_
_entity.id
_entity.type
_entity.pdbx_description
1 polymer ?
#
loop_
_entity_poly.entity_id
_entity_poly.type
_entity_poly.pdbx_seq_one_letter_code
_entity_poly.pdbx_strand_id
1 'polypeptide(L)'
;RQRQMCIRDRLMKCVKNAAEIENIRRGHIKDGVAHTKFMYWLKKHAGKETITELSASEKLENFRKEQEGYLWPSFDPICAYGQHAAIVHYSSTPETNVELKEGGLFLTDTGGNYYDGSTDITRTVAIGEVDEKQKEDFTMVACSMLRLADAKFLAGCSGMVLDYAAREPFWRRNLNYNHGTGHGVGYLGNIHE
;
A
#
# COMPACT_ATOMS: atom_id res chain seq x y z
N ARG A 1 18.43 26.38 11.87
CA ARG A 1 18.92 25.31 12.74
C ARG A 1 17.97 24.11 12.84
N GLN A 2 16.67 24.30 13.02
CA GLN A 2 15.68 23.21 13.08
C GLN A 2 15.60 22.37 11.80
N ARG A 3 15.69 22.97 10.60
CA ARG A 3 15.70 22.23 9.32
C ARG A 3 16.91 21.29 9.16
N GLN A 4 18.09 21.69 9.63
CA GLN A 4 19.28 20.84 9.55
C GLN A 4 19.24 19.68 10.53
N MET A 5 18.65 19.84 11.71
CA MET A 5 18.43 18.74 12.65
C MET A 5 17.48 17.69 12.06
N CYS A 6 16.35 18.08 11.48
CA CYS A 6 15.39 17.15 10.87
C CYS A 6 15.99 16.28 9.74
N ILE A 7 16.88 16.83 8.91
CA ILE A 7 17.54 16.06 7.83
C ILE A 7 18.50 15.03 8.39
N ARG A 8 19.27 15.39 9.42
CA ARG A 8 20.25 14.49 10.05
C ARG A 8 19.58 13.33 10.77
N ASP A 9 18.50 13.62 11.48
CA ASP A 9 17.71 12.62 12.21
C ASP A 9 17.02 11.65 11.25
N ARG A 10 16.52 12.13 10.10
CA ARG A 10 15.95 11.27 9.05
C ARG A 10 16.95 10.23 8.55
N LEU A 11 18.16 10.66 8.17
CA LEU A 11 19.18 9.72 7.68
C LEU A 11 19.56 8.67 8.73
N MET A 12 19.61 9.06 10.01
CA MET A 12 19.88 8.13 11.09
C MET A 12 18.74 7.13 11.30
N LYS A 13 17.48 7.54 11.15
CA LYS A 13 16.30 6.68 11.25
C LYS A 13 16.14 5.75 10.05
N CYS A 14 16.56 6.15 8.86
CA CYS A 14 16.48 5.31 7.66
C CYS A 14 17.26 4.01 7.79
N VAL A 15 18.37 4.02 8.56
CA VAL A 15 19.20 2.82 8.80
C VAL A 15 18.71 2.12 10.07
N LYS A 16 17.88 1.10 9.90
CA LYS A 16 17.32 0.31 11.00
C LYS A 16 18.36 -0.62 11.62
N ASN A 17 18.40 -0.70 12.94
CA ASN A 17 19.19 -1.68 13.65
C ASN A 17 18.55 -3.07 13.63
N ALA A 18 19.26 -4.09 14.11
CA ALA A 18 18.79 -5.47 14.06
C ALA A 18 17.45 -5.70 14.83
N ALA A 19 17.26 -5.01 15.96
CA ALA A 19 16.04 -5.11 16.74
C ALA A 19 14.84 -4.47 16.01
N GLU A 20 15.05 -3.29 15.41
CA GLU A 20 14.03 -2.62 14.59
C GLU A 20 13.65 -3.46 13.36
N ILE A 21 14.62 -4.06 12.67
CA ILE A 21 14.36 -4.94 11.51
C ILE A 21 13.49 -6.13 11.93
N GLU A 22 13.83 -6.81 13.02
CA GLU A 22 13.06 -7.96 13.50
C GLU A 22 11.65 -7.56 13.95
N ASN A 23 11.53 -6.42 14.60
CA ASN A 23 10.24 -5.87 14.99
C ASN A 23 9.37 -5.52 13.76
N ILE A 24 9.93 -4.83 12.76
CA ILE A 24 9.20 -4.50 11.52
C ILE A 24 8.71 -5.78 10.82
N ARG A 25 9.51 -6.84 10.79
CA ARG A 25 9.10 -8.14 10.24
C ARG A 25 7.89 -8.71 10.99
N ARG A 26 7.90 -8.68 12.33
CA ARG A 26 6.75 -9.14 13.13
C ARG A 26 5.51 -8.27 12.91
N GLY A 27 5.69 -6.95 12.88
CA GLY A 27 4.60 -6.00 12.60
C GLY A 27 3.93 -6.28 11.25
N HIS A 28 4.75 -6.52 10.20
CA HIS A 28 4.21 -6.86 8.88
C HIS A 28 3.54 -8.24 8.82
N ILE A 29 3.94 -9.20 9.65
CA ILE A 29 3.22 -10.49 9.77
C ILE A 29 1.84 -10.24 10.40
N LYS A 30 1.75 -9.49 11.49
CA LYS A 30 0.49 -9.15 12.16
C LYS A 30 -0.46 -8.42 11.21
N ASP A 31 0.04 -7.38 10.55
CA ASP A 31 -0.76 -6.61 9.60
C ASP A 31 -1.14 -7.44 8.35
N GLY A 32 -0.23 -8.30 7.90
CA GLY A 32 -0.50 -9.25 6.82
C GLY A 32 -1.64 -10.22 7.16
N VAL A 33 -1.75 -10.67 8.43
CA VAL A 33 -2.89 -11.48 8.91
C VAL A 33 -4.18 -10.67 8.87
N ALA A 34 -4.18 -9.44 9.36
CA ALA A 34 -5.36 -8.56 9.33
C ALA A 34 -5.82 -8.31 7.89
N HIS A 35 -4.87 -7.97 7.01
CA HIS A 35 -5.16 -7.71 5.60
C HIS A 35 -5.65 -8.98 4.86
N THR A 36 -5.11 -10.15 5.16
CA THR A 36 -5.56 -11.43 4.57
C THR A 36 -6.97 -11.78 5.03
N LYS A 37 -7.31 -11.59 6.32
CA LYS A 37 -8.69 -11.74 6.82
C LYS A 37 -9.64 -10.80 6.09
N PHE A 38 -9.24 -9.55 5.89
CA PHE A 38 -10.02 -8.58 5.13
C PHE A 38 -10.24 -9.00 3.68
N MET A 39 -9.20 -9.43 2.97
CA MET A 39 -9.29 -9.91 1.59
C MET A 39 -10.23 -11.10 1.45
N TYR A 40 -10.14 -12.05 2.38
CA TYR A 40 -11.04 -13.20 2.43
C TYR A 40 -12.50 -12.76 2.65
N TRP A 41 -12.71 -11.88 3.64
CA TRP A 41 -14.03 -11.32 3.92
C TRP A 41 -14.59 -10.59 2.69
N LEU A 42 -13.81 -9.70 2.09
CA LEU A 42 -14.23 -8.93 0.92
C LEU A 42 -14.67 -9.84 -0.24
N LYS A 43 -13.86 -10.84 -0.59
CA LYS A 43 -14.19 -11.80 -1.66
C LYS A 43 -15.44 -12.62 -1.38
N LYS A 44 -15.76 -12.87 -0.12
CA LYS A 44 -16.92 -13.64 0.27
C LYS A 44 -18.22 -12.84 0.26
N HIS A 45 -18.16 -11.54 0.49
CA HIS A 45 -19.31 -10.67 0.74
C HIS A 45 -19.57 -9.65 -0.38
N ALA A 46 -18.54 -9.23 -1.12
CA ALA A 46 -18.73 -8.32 -2.25
C ALA A 46 -19.69 -8.91 -3.29
N GLY A 47 -20.63 -8.08 -3.78
CA GLY A 47 -21.70 -8.50 -4.68
C GLY A 47 -22.90 -9.19 -4.01
N LYS A 48 -22.81 -9.51 -2.69
CA LYS A 48 -23.92 -10.10 -1.92
C LYS A 48 -24.53 -9.16 -0.92
N GLU A 49 -23.76 -8.20 -0.46
CA GLU A 49 -24.19 -7.14 0.44
C GLU A 49 -23.57 -5.82 0.03
N THR A 50 -24.18 -4.72 0.42
CA THR A 50 -23.67 -3.38 0.11
C THR A 50 -22.41 -3.11 0.90
N ILE A 51 -21.28 -3.07 0.20
CA ILE A 51 -19.98 -2.69 0.73
C ILE A 51 -19.54 -1.41 0.03
N THR A 52 -19.16 -0.40 0.79
CA THR A 52 -18.63 0.87 0.26
C THR A 52 -17.15 1.04 0.59
N GLU A 53 -16.49 2.02 -0.03
CA GLU A 53 -15.08 2.34 0.27
C GLU A 53 -14.88 2.59 1.78
N LEU A 54 -15.76 3.39 2.40
CA LEU A 54 -15.68 3.68 3.85
C LEU A 54 -15.93 2.43 4.71
N SER A 55 -16.97 1.64 4.40
CA SER A 55 -17.25 0.43 5.16
C SER A 55 -16.18 -0.63 5.00
N ALA A 56 -15.54 -0.72 3.84
CA ALA A 56 -14.39 -1.59 3.60
C ALA A 56 -13.17 -1.13 4.41
N SER A 57 -12.89 0.17 4.42
CA SER A 57 -11.81 0.77 5.23
C SER A 57 -12.01 0.49 6.72
N GLU A 58 -13.20 0.73 7.25
CA GLU A 58 -13.55 0.44 8.65
C GLU A 58 -13.40 -1.05 8.98
N LYS A 59 -13.81 -1.93 8.06
CA LYS A 59 -13.67 -3.38 8.25
C LYS A 59 -12.22 -3.83 8.34
N LEU A 60 -11.35 -3.29 7.47
CA LEU A 60 -9.92 -3.57 7.51
C LEU A 60 -9.30 -3.08 8.83
N GLU A 61 -9.65 -1.87 9.24
CA GLU A 61 -9.21 -1.29 10.50
C GLU A 61 -9.63 -2.16 11.71
N ASN A 62 -10.85 -2.71 11.69
CA ASN A 62 -11.31 -3.59 12.75
C ASN A 62 -10.50 -4.90 12.82
N PHE A 63 -10.08 -5.47 11.69
CA PHE A 63 -9.16 -6.62 11.69
C PHE A 63 -7.77 -6.27 12.21
N ARG A 64 -7.29 -5.03 12.02
CA ARG A 64 -6.04 -4.54 12.62
C ARG A 64 -6.15 -4.41 14.13
N LYS A 65 -7.26 -3.88 14.63
CA LYS A 65 -7.55 -3.77 16.08
C LYS A 65 -7.56 -5.11 16.81
N GLU A 66 -7.81 -6.21 16.11
CA GLU A 66 -7.70 -7.56 16.68
C GLU A 66 -6.24 -8.01 16.87
N GLN A 67 -5.26 -7.34 16.26
CA GLN A 67 -3.85 -7.72 16.32
C GLN A 67 -3.19 -7.16 17.58
N GLU A 68 -2.36 -7.99 18.21
CA GLU A 68 -1.63 -7.58 19.41
C GLU A 68 -0.70 -6.39 19.14
N GLY A 69 -0.80 -5.37 19.98
CA GLY A 69 0.07 -4.19 19.91
C GLY A 69 -0.28 -3.18 18.84
N TYR A 70 -1.44 -3.32 18.17
CA TYR A 70 -1.96 -2.29 17.27
C TYR A 70 -2.26 -1.00 18.04
N LEU A 71 -1.91 0.14 17.45
CA LEU A 71 -2.06 1.46 18.07
C LEU A 71 -3.03 2.35 17.28
N TRP A 72 -2.72 2.66 16.03
CA TRP A 72 -3.51 3.49 15.09
C TRP A 72 -2.99 3.30 13.66
N PRO A 73 -3.71 3.78 12.63
CA PRO A 73 -3.22 3.74 11.25
C PRO A 73 -1.87 4.43 11.08
N SER A 74 -0.98 3.88 10.25
CA SER A 74 0.33 4.49 9.97
C SER A 74 0.23 5.72 9.05
N PHE A 75 -0.86 5.80 8.29
CA PHE A 75 -1.27 6.94 7.46
C PHE A 75 -2.78 6.85 7.20
N ASP A 76 -3.36 7.91 6.62
CA ASP A 76 -4.76 7.93 6.25
C ASP A 76 -5.06 6.83 5.24
N PRO A 77 -5.98 5.88 5.53
CA PRO A 77 -6.20 4.72 4.69
C PRO A 77 -6.78 5.12 3.33
N ILE A 78 -6.21 4.58 2.27
CA ILE A 78 -6.72 4.69 0.90
C ILE A 78 -7.48 3.40 0.61
N CYS A 79 -8.80 3.50 0.47
CA CYS A 79 -9.67 2.45 0.02
C CYS A 79 -10.46 3.00 -1.17
N ALA A 80 -10.09 2.63 -2.38
CA ALA A 80 -10.52 3.29 -3.59
C ALA A 80 -11.05 2.29 -4.62
N TYR A 81 -12.26 2.53 -5.12
CA TYR A 81 -12.89 1.68 -6.12
C TYR A 81 -12.93 2.35 -7.50
N GLY A 82 -12.59 1.59 -8.54
CA GLY A 82 -12.68 2.03 -9.93
C GLY A 82 -11.87 3.31 -10.19
N GLN A 83 -12.53 4.37 -10.61
CA GLN A 83 -11.86 5.64 -10.97
C GLN A 83 -11.17 6.34 -9.79
N HIS A 84 -11.65 6.14 -8.56
CA HIS A 84 -11.02 6.72 -7.38
C HIS A 84 -9.60 6.17 -7.15
N ALA A 85 -9.34 4.94 -7.56
CA ALA A 85 -8.01 4.33 -7.46
C ALA A 85 -6.95 5.00 -8.36
N ALA A 86 -7.37 5.81 -9.34
CA ALA A 86 -6.45 6.60 -10.16
C ALA A 86 -6.04 7.94 -9.52
N ILE A 87 -6.68 8.32 -8.42
CA ILE A 87 -6.38 9.55 -7.68
C ILE A 87 -5.31 9.24 -6.64
N VAL A 88 -4.12 9.82 -6.83
CA VAL A 88 -3.01 9.65 -5.90
C VAL A 88 -3.38 10.23 -4.52
N HIS A 89 -3.15 9.44 -3.46
CA HIS A 89 -3.53 9.79 -2.07
C HIS A 89 -5.04 10.08 -1.91
N TYR A 90 -5.89 9.31 -2.63
CA TYR A 90 -7.33 9.41 -2.47
C TYR A 90 -7.76 9.18 -1.02
N SER A 91 -8.72 9.98 -0.56
CA SER A 91 -9.37 9.77 0.74
C SER A 91 -10.88 9.80 0.53
N SER A 92 -11.55 8.69 0.86
CA SER A 92 -13.01 8.61 0.79
C SER A 92 -13.64 9.50 1.83
N THR A 93 -14.64 10.28 1.43
CA THR A 93 -15.50 11.08 2.33
C THR A 93 -16.95 10.59 2.21
N PRO A 94 -17.85 10.97 3.12
CA PRO A 94 -19.26 10.63 2.99
C PRO A 94 -19.85 11.05 1.64
N GLU A 95 -19.38 12.15 1.05
CA GLU A 95 -19.86 12.71 -0.22
C GLU A 95 -19.30 11.96 -1.45
N THR A 96 -18.08 11.45 -1.34
CA THR A 96 -17.40 10.74 -2.45
C THR A 96 -17.53 9.23 -2.35
N ASN A 97 -18.00 8.71 -1.22
CA ASN A 97 -18.09 7.29 -0.94
C ASN A 97 -18.95 6.54 -1.98
N VAL A 98 -18.39 5.51 -2.58
CA VAL A 98 -19.09 4.68 -3.57
C VAL A 98 -19.18 3.23 -3.14
N GLU A 99 -20.16 2.52 -3.68
CA GLU A 99 -20.34 1.09 -3.49
C GLU A 99 -19.38 0.29 -4.39
N LEU A 100 -18.82 -0.79 -3.84
CA LEU A 100 -18.00 -1.76 -4.55
C LEU A 100 -18.91 -2.70 -5.35
N LYS A 101 -18.95 -2.53 -6.67
CA LYS A 101 -19.78 -3.33 -7.58
C LYS A 101 -18.96 -4.37 -8.32
N GLU A 102 -19.61 -5.42 -8.81
CA GLU A 102 -18.96 -6.39 -9.69
C GLU A 102 -18.44 -5.73 -10.97
N GLY A 103 -17.33 -6.24 -11.50
CA GLY A 103 -16.71 -5.76 -12.73
C GLY A 103 -15.67 -4.66 -12.54
N GLY A 104 -15.27 -4.33 -11.30
CA GLY A 104 -14.28 -3.29 -11.01
C GLY A 104 -13.10 -3.76 -10.19
N LEU A 105 -12.08 -2.91 -10.14
CA LEU A 105 -10.91 -3.09 -9.28
C LEU A 105 -11.06 -2.24 -8.02
N PHE A 106 -10.72 -2.82 -6.88
CA PHE A 106 -10.67 -2.15 -5.59
C PHE A 106 -9.24 -2.14 -5.08
N LEU A 107 -8.71 -0.95 -4.85
CA LEU A 107 -7.37 -0.73 -4.32
C LEU A 107 -7.46 -0.40 -2.83
N THR A 108 -6.62 -1.05 -2.05
CA THR A 108 -6.35 -0.69 -0.66
C THR A 108 -4.89 -0.36 -0.50
N ASP A 109 -4.58 0.84 -0.02
CA ASP A 109 -3.25 1.27 0.38
C ASP A 109 -3.33 1.76 1.81
N THR A 110 -2.84 0.97 2.73
CA THR A 110 -3.13 1.12 4.16
C THR A 110 -2.02 0.52 5.01
N GLY A 111 -1.92 0.96 6.23
CA GLY A 111 -0.96 0.41 7.18
C GLY A 111 -1.36 0.67 8.63
N GLY A 112 -0.63 0.08 9.55
CA GLY A 112 -0.83 0.24 10.98
C GLY A 112 0.47 0.55 11.71
N ASN A 113 0.35 1.34 12.76
CA ASN A 113 1.38 1.47 13.78
C ASN A 113 1.15 0.43 14.87
N TYR A 114 2.18 -0.33 15.16
CA TYR A 114 2.23 -1.35 16.20
C TYR A 114 3.38 -1.02 17.16
N TYR A 115 3.39 -1.58 18.34
CA TYR A 115 4.60 -1.50 19.20
C TYR A 115 5.84 -2.07 18.49
N ASP A 116 5.63 -2.95 17.51
CA ASP A 116 6.68 -3.52 16.68
C ASP A 116 7.15 -2.59 15.53
N GLY A 117 6.49 -1.47 15.28
CA GLY A 117 6.81 -0.51 14.21
C GLY A 117 5.64 -0.21 13.29
N SER A 118 5.92 0.47 12.18
CA SER A 118 4.92 0.83 11.17
C SER A 118 4.88 -0.17 10.04
N THR A 119 3.69 -0.35 9.45
CA THR A 119 3.47 -1.17 8.25
C THR A 119 2.88 -0.34 7.12
N ASP A 120 3.05 -0.83 5.91
CA ASP A 120 2.55 -0.25 4.67
C ASP A 120 2.24 -1.37 3.69
N ILE A 121 0.97 -1.57 3.36
CA ILE A 121 0.51 -2.67 2.52
C ILE A 121 -0.48 -2.15 1.49
N THR A 122 -0.10 -2.25 0.21
CA THR A 122 -1.00 -1.97 -0.91
C THR A 122 -1.43 -3.26 -1.60
N ARG A 123 -2.71 -3.40 -1.89
CA ARG A 123 -3.26 -4.50 -2.71
C ARG A 123 -4.41 -3.99 -3.58
N THR A 124 -4.45 -4.50 -4.81
CA THR A 124 -5.59 -4.31 -5.72
C THR A 124 -6.30 -5.64 -5.90
N VAL A 125 -7.62 -5.63 -5.78
CA VAL A 125 -8.47 -6.81 -5.82
C VAL A 125 -9.56 -6.62 -6.87
N ALA A 126 -9.80 -7.65 -7.68
CA ALA A 126 -10.96 -7.71 -8.55
C ALA A 126 -12.23 -8.03 -7.74
N ILE A 127 -13.28 -7.27 -7.95
CA ILE A 127 -14.63 -7.51 -7.45
C ILE A 127 -15.44 -8.17 -8.56
N GLY A 128 -15.67 -9.47 -8.45
CA GLY A 128 -16.26 -10.26 -9.54
C GLY A 128 -15.33 -10.41 -10.75
N GLU A 129 -15.92 -10.62 -11.92
CA GLU A 129 -15.17 -10.70 -13.18
C GLU A 129 -14.83 -9.30 -13.70
N VAL A 130 -13.63 -9.13 -14.18
CA VAL A 130 -13.10 -7.89 -14.76
C VAL A 130 -12.81 -8.08 -16.25
N ASP A 131 -12.79 -6.99 -17.00
CA ASP A 131 -12.53 -7.01 -18.44
C ASP A 131 -11.05 -7.31 -18.77
N GLU A 132 -10.77 -7.61 -20.04
CA GLU A 132 -9.42 -7.96 -20.52
C GLU A 132 -8.43 -6.80 -20.36
N LYS A 133 -8.89 -5.56 -20.50
CA LYS A 133 -8.03 -4.37 -20.32
C LYS A 133 -7.57 -4.23 -18.85
N GLN A 134 -8.48 -4.46 -17.91
CA GLN A 134 -8.18 -4.44 -16.48
C GLN A 134 -7.19 -5.57 -16.12
N LYS A 135 -7.34 -6.77 -16.71
CA LYS A 135 -6.39 -7.89 -16.53
C LYS A 135 -5.01 -7.57 -17.08
N GLU A 136 -4.95 -6.97 -18.28
CA GLU A 136 -3.68 -6.54 -18.89
C GLU A 136 -2.97 -5.49 -18.02
N ASP A 137 -3.69 -4.46 -17.57
CA ASP A 137 -3.13 -3.39 -16.75
C ASP A 137 -2.66 -3.92 -15.39
N PHE A 138 -3.45 -4.76 -14.74
CA PHE A 138 -3.08 -5.43 -13.49
C PHE A 138 -1.80 -6.26 -13.67
N THR A 139 -1.74 -7.05 -14.74
CA THR A 139 -0.57 -7.89 -15.05
C THR A 139 0.67 -7.04 -15.31
N MET A 140 0.54 -5.94 -16.05
CA MET A 140 1.63 -5.01 -16.31
C MET A 140 2.17 -4.39 -15.02
N VAL A 141 1.29 -3.96 -14.11
CA VAL A 141 1.69 -3.44 -12.79
C VAL A 141 2.41 -4.51 -11.98
N ALA A 142 1.88 -5.73 -11.94
CA ALA A 142 2.51 -6.85 -11.23
C ALA A 142 3.91 -7.18 -11.80
N CYS A 143 4.05 -7.23 -13.12
CA CYS A 143 5.35 -7.44 -13.77
C CYS A 143 6.34 -6.32 -13.45
N SER A 144 5.89 -5.07 -13.46
CA SER A 144 6.70 -3.89 -13.12
C SER A 144 7.21 -3.98 -11.67
N MET A 145 6.33 -4.25 -10.72
CA MET A 145 6.66 -4.42 -9.31
C MET A 145 7.67 -5.57 -9.10
N LEU A 146 7.45 -6.73 -9.73
CA LEU A 146 8.35 -7.87 -9.61
C LEU A 146 9.72 -7.61 -10.23
N ARG A 147 9.80 -6.89 -11.34
CA ARG A 147 11.08 -6.48 -11.94
C ARG A 147 11.87 -5.56 -11.01
N LEU A 148 11.20 -4.62 -10.36
CA LEU A 148 11.84 -3.78 -9.36
C LEU A 148 12.32 -4.60 -8.15
N ALA A 149 11.49 -5.51 -7.66
CA ALA A 149 11.81 -6.36 -6.50
C ALA A 149 13.00 -7.31 -6.78
N ASP A 150 13.16 -7.77 -8.03
CA ASP A 150 14.28 -8.63 -8.45
C ASP A 150 15.52 -7.83 -8.92
N ALA A 151 15.45 -6.50 -8.96
CA ALA A 151 16.52 -5.67 -9.47
C ALA A 151 17.81 -5.83 -8.64
N LYS A 152 18.93 -6.11 -9.31
CA LYS A 152 20.27 -6.15 -8.73
C LYS A 152 20.98 -4.85 -9.02
N PHE A 153 21.57 -4.26 -8.01
CA PHE A 153 22.24 -2.97 -8.12
C PHE A 153 23.44 -2.87 -7.18
N LEU A 154 24.36 -1.96 -7.47
CA LEU A 154 25.53 -1.76 -6.66
C LEU A 154 25.21 -1.03 -5.35
N ALA A 155 25.94 -1.33 -4.30
CA ALA A 155 25.86 -0.59 -3.05
C ALA A 155 26.11 0.92 -3.31
N GLY A 156 25.28 1.78 -2.71
CA GLY A 156 25.31 3.22 -2.95
C GLY A 156 24.51 3.71 -4.15
N CYS A 157 23.89 2.82 -4.93
CA CYS A 157 22.94 3.19 -5.97
C CYS A 157 21.72 3.88 -5.35
N SER A 158 21.29 4.99 -5.92
CA SER A 158 20.09 5.70 -5.47
C SER A 158 18.81 5.09 -6.04
N GLY A 159 17.69 5.29 -5.32
CA GLY A 159 16.37 4.86 -5.78
C GLY A 159 15.96 5.45 -7.13
N MET A 160 16.47 6.62 -7.50
CA MET A 160 16.22 7.22 -8.83
C MET A 160 16.65 6.32 -10.00
N VAL A 161 17.75 5.58 -9.84
CA VAL A 161 18.22 4.64 -10.87
C VAL A 161 17.31 3.43 -10.95
N LEU A 162 16.76 2.99 -9.81
CA LEU A 162 15.86 1.84 -9.73
C LEU A 162 14.47 2.14 -10.30
N ASP A 163 14.03 3.40 -10.29
CA ASP A 163 12.74 3.85 -10.83
C ASP A 163 12.54 3.39 -12.29
N TYR A 164 13.60 3.39 -13.09
CA TYR A 164 13.57 2.89 -14.46
C TYR A 164 13.09 1.44 -14.56
N ALA A 165 13.50 0.57 -13.64
CA ALA A 165 13.11 -0.85 -13.68
C ALA A 165 11.59 -1.03 -13.54
N ALA A 166 10.93 -0.15 -12.78
CA ALA A 166 9.49 -0.15 -12.60
C ALA A 166 8.75 0.54 -13.77
N ARG A 167 9.28 1.65 -14.31
CA ARG A 167 8.59 2.45 -15.34
C ARG A 167 8.74 1.93 -16.76
N GLU A 168 9.82 1.25 -17.06
CA GLU A 168 10.13 0.80 -18.42
C GLU A 168 9.03 -0.06 -19.05
N PRO A 169 8.36 -1.00 -18.36
CA PRO A 169 7.24 -1.76 -18.92
C PRO A 169 6.06 -0.87 -19.37
N PHE A 170 5.80 0.21 -18.64
CA PHE A 170 4.76 1.18 -18.99
C PHE A 170 5.17 2.02 -20.20
N TRP A 171 6.40 2.52 -20.22
CA TRP A 171 6.89 3.37 -21.30
C TRP A 171 6.89 2.65 -22.67
N ARG A 172 7.14 1.34 -22.69
CA ARG A 172 6.99 0.53 -23.92
C ARG A 172 5.58 0.55 -24.50
N ARG A 173 4.59 0.88 -23.68
CA ARG A 173 3.17 0.98 -24.06
C ARG A 173 2.65 2.41 -24.09
N ASN A 174 3.53 3.41 -24.06
CA ASN A 174 3.20 4.83 -23.96
C ASN A 174 2.31 5.16 -22.74
N LEU A 175 2.51 4.43 -21.65
CA LEU A 175 1.83 4.63 -20.36
C LEU A 175 2.83 5.11 -19.32
N ASN A 176 2.29 5.72 -18.25
CA ASN A 176 3.07 6.12 -17.09
C ASN A 176 2.14 6.21 -15.87
N TYR A 177 2.73 6.32 -14.68
CA TYR A 177 2.02 6.63 -13.45
C TYR A 177 2.61 7.90 -12.82
N ASN A 178 1.77 8.72 -12.15
CA ASN A 178 2.09 10.07 -11.69
C ASN A 178 2.40 10.15 -10.20
N HIS A 179 2.89 9.06 -9.59
CA HIS A 179 3.31 9.01 -8.19
C HIS A 179 4.75 8.52 -8.05
N GLY A 180 5.31 8.57 -6.86
CA GLY A 180 6.61 7.96 -6.57
C GLY A 180 6.56 6.43 -6.73
N THR A 181 7.69 5.81 -7.11
CA THR A 181 7.76 4.35 -7.29
C THR A 181 7.84 3.60 -5.97
N GLY A 182 8.48 4.18 -4.96
CA GLY A 182 8.59 3.57 -3.64
C GLY A 182 9.38 4.46 -2.68
N HIS A 183 9.45 4.00 -1.44
CA HIS A 183 10.08 4.72 -0.34
C HIS A 183 10.54 3.74 0.74
N GLY A 184 11.39 4.19 1.65
CA GLY A 184 11.71 3.49 2.87
C GLY A 184 10.52 3.49 3.84
N VAL A 185 10.43 2.46 4.69
CA VAL A 185 9.35 2.32 5.68
C VAL A 185 9.82 2.85 7.03
N GLY A 186 9.08 3.82 7.57
CA GLY A 186 9.34 4.39 8.88
C GLY A 186 9.11 3.42 10.04
N TYR A 187 9.68 3.75 11.18
CA TYR A 187 9.48 3.02 12.45
C TYR A 187 8.83 3.94 13.46
N LEU A 188 7.52 3.88 13.58
CA LEU A 188 6.68 4.80 14.39
C LEU A 188 6.90 6.29 14.03
N GLY A 189 5.91 6.91 13.43
CA GLY A 189 6.00 8.27 12.90
C GLY A 189 5.63 8.32 11.43
N ASN A 190 6.37 9.09 10.64
CA ASN A 190 6.11 9.17 9.20
C ASN A 190 6.42 7.83 8.53
N ILE A 191 5.50 7.36 7.69
CA ILE A 191 5.69 6.12 6.94
C ILE A 191 6.72 6.28 5.83
N HIS A 192 6.80 7.43 5.19
CA HIS A 192 7.79 7.76 4.16
C HIS A 192 9.14 8.14 4.79
N GLU A 193 10.13 7.30 4.65
CA GLU A 193 11.52 7.54 5.05
C GLU A 193 12.52 7.27 3.92
#